data_446b57790bd2d76d148ded510800158a
#
_entry.id   446b57790bd2d76d148ded510800158a
#
_cell.length_a   1.000
_cell.length_b   1.000
_cell.length_c   1.000
_cell.angle_alpha   90.00
_cell.angle_beta   90.00
_cell.angle_gamma   90.00
#
_symmetry.space_group_name_H-M   'P 1'
#
loop_
_entity.id
_entity.type
_entity.pdbx_description
1 polymer ?
#
loop_
_entity_poly.entity_id
_entity_poly.type
_entity_poly.pdbx_seq_one_letter_code
_entity_poly.pdbx_strand_id
1 'polypeptide(L)'
;MRPRTPEIAFACPSCKRETVAGVDGRGRCAACAHETSLDASGIAGDPPRIERCPACEGRQLYVQRDFNQKVGLGIVVVGALLVPVTPFYSSLFAAAIIDAILYALVPEITVCYRCHAHFRGFARNPEHQAFDLHLAEQYDVGKEG
;
A
#
# COMPACT_ATOMS: atom_id res chain seq x y z
N MET A 1 -9.60 1.82 -16.67
CA MET A 1 -9.36 1.87 -15.20
C MET A 1 -9.95 3.17 -14.68
N ARG A 2 -10.88 3.12 -13.74
CA ARG A 2 -11.37 4.35 -13.09
C ARG A 2 -10.23 4.93 -12.26
N PRO A 3 -9.91 6.22 -12.36
CA PRO A 3 -8.98 6.85 -11.45
C PRO A 3 -9.52 6.66 -10.02
N ARG A 4 -8.75 6.01 -9.17
CA ARG A 4 -9.11 5.90 -7.76
C ARG A 4 -9.01 7.30 -7.16
N THR A 5 -10.04 7.72 -6.44
CA THR A 5 -9.96 8.96 -5.65
C THR A 5 -8.77 8.85 -4.70
N PRO A 6 -7.89 9.86 -4.67
CA PRO A 6 -6.75 9.84 -3.75
C PRO A 6 -7.23 9.71 -2.30
N GLU A 7 -6.68 8.72 -1.59
CA GLU A 7 -7.03 8.44 -0.20
C GLU A 7 -5.77 8.12 0.62
N ILE A 8 -5.82 8.47 1.91
CA ILE A 8 -4.75 8.26 2.87
C ILE A 8 -5.26 7.29 3.93
N ALA A 9 -4.74 6.06 3.93
CA ALA A 9 -5.04 5.07 4.96
C ALA A 9 -3.94 5.08 6.03
N PHE A 10 -4.32 5.24 7.29
CA PHE A 10 -3.41 5.33 8.44
C PHE A 10 -4.02 4.72 9.70
N ALA A 11 -3.18 4.45 10.70
CA ALA A 11 -3.66 3.97 11.99
C ALA A 11 -4.26 5.10 12.82
N CYS A 12 -5.51 4.95 13.26
CA CYS A 12 -6.17 5.90 14.13
C CYS A 12 -5.37 6.13 15.42
N PRO A 13 -5.06 7.37 15.81
CA PRO A 13 -4.29 7.63 17.02
C PRO A 13 -4.99 7.16 18.30
N SER A 14 -6.32 7.11 18.30
CA SER A 14 -7.14 6.74 19.47
C SER A 14 -7.29 5.21 19.61
N CYS A 15 -7.71 4.49 18.56
CA CYS A 15 -8.05 3.06 18.66
C CYS A 15 -7.12 2.14 17.85
N LYS A 16 -6.12 2.68 17.15
CA LYS A 16 -5.14 1.97 16.30
C LYS A 16 -5.72 1.20 15.11
N ARG A 17 -7.01 1.28 14.86
CA ARG A 17 -7.63 0.69 13.65
C ARG A 17 -7.33 1.55 12.43
N GLU A 18 -7.31 0.90 11.27
CA GLU A 18 -7.13 1.58 9.99
C GLU A 18 -8.28 2.58 9.77
N THR A 19 -7.91 3.78 9.39
CA THR A 19 -8.81 4.91 9.12
C THR A 19 -8.37 5.55 7.80
N VAL A 20 -9.33 6.05 7.05
CA VAL A 20 -9.10 6.70 5.77
C VAL A 20 -9.42 8.19 5.86
N ALA A 21 -8.53 9.01 5.33
CA ALA A 21 -8.72 10.44 5.12
C ALA A 21 -8.67 10.79 3.63
N GLY A 22 -9.34 11.86 3.27
CA GLY A 22 -9.27 12.45 1.93
C GLY A 22 -8.00 13.26 1.68
N VAL A 23 -7.88 13.82 0.49
CA VAL A 23 -6.76 14.71 0.09
C VAL A 23 -6.70 15.98 0.94
N ASP A 24 -7.84 16.40 1.48
CA ASP A 24 -7.97 17.53 2.41
C ASP A 24 -7.41 17.24 3.82
N GLY A 25 -6.90 16.02 4.03
CA GLY A 25 -6.36 15.57 5.31
C GLY A 25 -7.41 15.26 6.37
N ARG A 26 -8.71 15.39 6.07
CA ARG A 26 -9.79 15.12 7.01
C ARG A 26 -10.22 13.67 6.96
N GLY A 27 -10.24 13.02 8.11
CA GLY A 27 -10.71 11.64 8.25
C GLY A 27 -11.47 11.43 9.55
N ARG A 28 -12.44 10.52 9.52
CA ARG A 28 -13.19 10.09 10.71
C ARG A 28 -13.06 8.58 10.85
N CYS A 29 -12.64 8.14 12.02
CA CYS A 29 -12.50 6.71 12.29
C CYS A 29 -13.89 6.04 12.39
N ALA A 30 -14.11 5.02 11.57
CA ALA A 30 -15.35 4.26 11.59
C ALA A 30 -15.56 3.46 12.89
N ALA A 31 -14.48 3.16 13.61
CA ALA A 31 -14.53 2.33 14.82
C ALA A 31 -14.79 3.11 16.10
N CYS A 32 -14.18 4.30 16.27
CA CYS A 32 -14.27 5.11 17.49
C CYS A 32 -14.80 6.53 17.25
N ALA A 33 -15.20 6.85 16.02
CA ALA A 33 -15.69 8.17 15.60
C ALA A 33 -14.71 9.34 15.84
N HIS A 34 -13.43 9.04 16.17
CA HIS A 34 -12.40 10.06 16.35
C HIS A 34 -12.16 10.80 15.02
N GLU A 35 -12.23 12.11 15.05
CA GLU A 35 -11.93 12.97 13.91
C GLU A 35 -10.45 13.32 13.93
N THR A 36 -9.80 13.10 12.80
CA THR A 36 -8.37 13.38 12.63
C THR A 36 -8.20 14.37 11.48
N SER A 37 -7.38 15.38 11.69
CA SER A 37 -6.88 16.26 10.65
C SER A 37 -5.40 15.99 10.43
N LEU A 38 -5.03 15.64 9.20
CA LEU A 38 -3.66 15.42 8.78
C LEU A 38 -3.12 16.70 8.12
N ASP A 39 -1.81 16.88 8.15
CA ASP A 39 -1.18 18.01 7.48
C ASP A 39 -1.10 17.79 5.97
N ALA A 40 -2.05 18.39 5.24
CA ALA A 40 -2.09 18.31 3.78
C ALA A 40 -0.96 19.07 3.07
N SER A 41 -0.12 19.84 3.78
CA SER A 41 1.00 20.59 3.19
C SER A 41 2.06 19.69 2.54
N GLY A 42 2.09 18.40 2.90
CA GLY A 42 2.94 17.38 2.28
C GLY A 42 2.42 16.84 0.95
N ILE A 43 1.27 17.30 0.47
CA ILE A 43 0.65 16.90 -0.79
C ILE A 43 0.80 18.06 -1.78
N ALA A 44 1.40 17.81 -2.93
CA ALA A 44 1.67 18.85 -3.93
C ALA A 44 1.40 18.36 -5.36
N GLY A 45 1.18 19.31 -6.27
CA GLY A 45 1.05 19.06 -7.70
C GLY A 45 -0.36 18.69 -8.17
N ASP A 46 -0.51 18.66 -9.49
CA ASP A 46 -1.70 18.19 -10.21
C ASP A 46 -1.22 17.29 -11.36
N PRO A 47 -1.43 15.98 -11.28
CA PRO A 47 -2.11 15.22 -10.22
C PRO A 47 -1.35 15.23 -8.86
N PRO A 48 -2.09 15.08 -7.72
CA PRO A 48 -1.50 15.19 -6.39
C PRO A 48 -0.45 14.10 -6.14
N ARG A 49 0.69 14.51 -5.57
CA ARG A 49 1.82 13.65 -5.19
C ARG A 49 2.13 13.83 -3.72
N ILE A 50 2.64 12.78 -3.10
CA ILE A 50 3.11 12.87 -1.71
C ILE A 50 4.59 13.25 -1.73
N GLU A 51 4.94 14.35 -1.08
CA GLU A 51 6.31 14.79 -0.86
C GLU A 51 6.75 14.51 0.59
N ARG A 52 5.82 14.64 1.52
CA ARG A 52 6.02 14.39 2.94
C ARG A 52 4.79 13.71 3.53
N CYS A 53 5.00 12.80 4.47
CA CYS A 53 3.89 12.08 5.10
C CYS A 53 2.96 13.02 5.88
N PRO A 54 1.68 13.13 5.52
CA PRO A 54 0.71 13.96 6.24
C PRO A 54 0.42 13.51 7.67
N ALA A 55 0.72 12.24 8.00
CA ALA A 55 0.41 11.67 9.31
C ALA A 55 1.55 11.82 10.33
N CYS A 56 2.81 11.80 9.89
CA CYS A 56 3.97 11.84 10.79
C CYS A 56 5.08 12.81 10.34
N GLU A 57 4.85 13.58 9.27
CA GLU A 57 5.79 14.51 8.66
C GLU A 57 7.12 13.88 8.17
N GLY A 58 7.21 12.56 8.18
CA GLY A 58 8.36 11.81 7.69
C GLY A 58 8.58 12.02 6.19
N ARG A 59 9.86 12.10 5.77
CA ARG A 59 10.24 12.26 4.35
C ARG A 59 10.62 10.96 3.68
N GLN A 60 10.82 9.90 4.46
CA GLN A 60 11.17 8.59 3.93
C GLN A 60 9.92 7.83 3.55
N LEU A 61 9.68 7.77 2.25
CA LEU A 61 8.55 7.10 1.64
C LEU A 61 9.07 6.13 0.56
N TYR A 62 8.39 5.03 0.37
CA TYR A 62 8.71 4.05 -0.67
C TYR A 62 7.49 3.71 -1.48
N VAL A 63 7.73 3.20 -2.67
CA VAL A 63 6.68 2.76 -3.59
C VAL A 63 6.61 1.24 -3.59
N GLN A 64 5.43 0.70 -3.42
CA GLN A 64 5.16 -0.73 -3.57
C GLN A 64 3.87 -0.96 -4.35
N ARG A 65 3.66 -2.19 -4.81
CA ARG A 65 2.38 -2.57 -5.43
C ARG A 65 1.39 -3.02 -4.37
N ASP A 66 0.14 -2.55 -4.48
CA ASP A 66 -0.96 -2.89 -3.55
C ASP A 66 -1.50 -4.31 -3.85
N PHE A 67 -0.58 -5.28 -3.91
CA PHE A 67 -0.91 -6.66 -4.23
C PHE A 67 -1.32 -7.43 -2.96
N ASN A 68 -2.54 -7.99 -2.99
CA ASN A 68 -2.99 -8.83 -1.88
C ASN A 68 -2.34 -10.22 -1.95
N GLN A 69 -1.36 -10.44 -1.11
CA GLN A 69 -0.59 -11.70 -1.02
C GLN A 69 -1.48 -12.95 -0.86
N LYS A 70 -2.64 -12.81 -0.21
CA LYS A 70 -3.60 -13.92 -0.05
C LYS A 70 -4.22 -14.36 -1.38
N VAL A 71 -4.40 -13.43 -2.31
CA VAL A 71 -4.92 -13.74 -3.66
C VAL A 71 -3.87 -14.52 -4.45
N GLY A 72 -2.61 -14.07 -4.47
CA GLY A 72 -1.52 -14.80 -5.12
C GLY A 72 -1.36 -16.21 -4.56
N LEU A 73 -1.32 -16.34 -3.24
CA LEU A 73 -1.25 -17.66 -2.59
C LEU A 73 -2.44 -18.55 -2.96
N GLY A 74 -3.65 -18.00 -3.02
CA GLY A 74 -4.86 -18.73 -3.43
C GLY A 74 -4.76 -19.28 -4.84
N ILE A 75 -4.24 -18.49 -5.79
CA ILE A 75 -4.05 -18.90 -7.19
C ILE A 75 -3.05 -20.06 -7.27
N VAL A 76 -1.93 -19.97 -6.55
CA VAL A 76 -0.91 -21.03 -6.52
C VAL A 76 -1.47 -22.32 -5.91
N VAL A 77 -2.22 -22.24 -4.82
CA VAL A 77 -2.86 -23.40 -4.17
C VAL A 77 -3.83 -24.08 -5.12
N VAL A 78 -4.70 -23.32 -5.81
CA VAL A 78 -5.63 -23.90 -6.80
C VAL A 78 -4.86 -24.54 -7.96
N GLY A 79 -3.82 -23.90 -8.46
CA GLY A 79 -2.95 -24.47 -9.49
C GLY A 79 -2.32 -25.79 -9.06
N ALA A 80 -1.84 -25.88 -7.83
CA ALA A 80 -1.26 -27.11 -7.26
C ALA A 80 -2.29 -28.25 -7.10
N LEU A 81 -3.51 -27.94 -6.67
CA LEU A 81 -4.59 -28.94 -6.54
C LEU A 81 -5.03 -29.51 -7.89
N LEU A 82 -4.87 -28.76 -8.97
CA LEU A 82 -5.21 -29.22 -10.33
C LEU A 82 -4.09 -30.04 -10.99
N VAL A 83 -2.89 -30.10 -10.42
CA VAL A 83 -1.76 -30.88 -11.00
C VAL A 83 -2.11 -32.33 -11.31
N PRO A 84 -2.80 -33.11 -10.44
CA PRO A 84 -3.07 -34.51 -10.73
C PRO A 84 -4.01 -34.74 -11.92
N VAL A 85 -4.78 -33.72 -12.33
CA VAL A 85 -5.75 -33.83 -13.45
C VAL A 85 -5.27 -33.12 -14.72
N THR A 86 -4.12 -32.44 -14.66
CA THR A 86 -3.57 -31.69 -15.81
C THR A 86 -2.23 -32.25 -16.27
N PRO A 87 -2.00 -32.39 -17.60
CA PRO A 87 -0.73 -32.89 -18.11
C PRO A 87 0.40 -31.87 -17.93
N PHE A 88 1.62 -32.35 -17.71
CA PHE A 88 2.85 -31.57 -17.72
C PHE A 88 2.85 -30.33 -16.81
N TYR A 89 2.17 -30.39 -15.66
CA TYR A 89 2.06 -29.26 -14.71
C TYR A 89 1.47 -27.97 -15.33
N SER A 90 0.70 -28.09 -16.40
CA SER A 90 0.13 -26.95 -17.13
C SER A 90 -0.71 -26.03 -16.25
N SER A 91 -1.35 -26.55 -15.19
CA SER A 91 -2.09 -25.75 -14.20
C SER A 91 -1.19 -24.80 -13.40
N LEU A 92 0.03 -25.22 -13.06
CA LEU A 92 0.99 -24.34 -12.37
C LEU A 92 1.52 -23.25 -13.29
N PHE A 93 1.80 -23.57 -14.56
CA PHE A 93 2.19 -22.53 -15.52
C PHE A 93 1.06 -21.53 -15.75
N ALA A 94 -0.19 -21.99 -15.89
CA ALA A 94 -1.33 -21.11 -16.02
C ALA A 94 -1.52 -20.23 -14.77
N ALA A 95 -1.40 -20.80 -13.57
CA ALA A 95 -1.46 -20.05 -12.31
C ALA A 95 -0.36 -18.99 -12.23
N ALA A 96 0.88 -19.33 -12.59
CA ALA A 96 1.99 -18.38 -12.61
C ALA A 96 1.78 -17.21 -13.59
N ILE A 97 1.24 -17.51 -14.78
CA ILE A 97 0.92 -16.47 -15.78
C ILE A 97 -0.19 -15.54 -15.26
N ILE A 98 -1.26 -16.12 -14.70
CA ILE A 98 -2.36 -15.33 -14.12
C ILE A 98 -1.86 -14.43 -13.00
N ASP A 99 -1.04 -14.98 -12.10
CA ASP A 99 -0.47 -14.24 -10.98
C ASP A 99 0.44 -13.09 -11.45
N ALA A 100 1.28 -13.34 -12.45
CA ALA A 100 2.14 -12.33 -13.07
C ALA A 100 1.33 -11.21 -13.74
N ILE A 101 0.23 -11.54 -14.44
CA ILE A 101 -0.65 -10.56 -15.07
C ILE A 101 -1.36 -9.73 -13.98
N LEU A 102 -1.91 -10.36 -12.94
CA LEU A 102 -2.54 -9.65 -11.84
C LEU A 102 -1.56 -8.72 -11.15
N TYR A 103 -0.35 -9.17 -10.86
CA TYR A 103 0.70 -8.34 -10.27
C TYR A 103 1.04 -7.13 -11.16
N ALA A 104 1.10 -7.32 -12.50
CA ALA A 104 1.38 -6.23 -13.43
C ALA A 104 0.26 -5.17 -13.50
N LEU A 105 -1.00 -5.60 -13.29
CA LEU A 105 -2.17 -4.73 -13.35
C LEU A 105 -2.46 -4.00 -12.03
N VAL A 106 -1.87 -4.46 -10.92
CA VAL A 106 -2.07 -3.82 -9.61
C VAL A 106 -1.40 -2.45 -9.57
N PRO A 107 -2.10 -1.38 -9.14
CA PRO A 107 -1.54 -0.06 -9.04
C PRO A 107 -0.45 0.03 -7.97
N GLU A 108 0.47 0.95 -8.18
CA GLU A 108 1.48 1.31 -7.19
C GLU A 108 0.86 2.21 -6.12
N ILE A 109 1.29 2.04 -4.89
CA ILE A 109 0.98 2.89 -3.75
C ILE A 109 2.26 3.39 -3.10
N THR A 110 2.19 4.56 -2.50
CA THR A 110 3.28 5.09 -1.67
C THR A 110 3.03 4.74 -0.21
N VAL A 111 4.06 4.38 0.53
CA VAL A 111 3.98 4.01 1.94
C VAL A 111 5.07 4.74 2.74
N CYS A 112 4.74 5.15 3.95
CA CYS A 112 5.69 5.79 4.85
C CYS A 112 6.44 4.74 5.68
N TYR A 113 7.80 4.80 5.74
CA TYR A 113 8.60 3.91 6.59
C TYR A 113 8.33 4.08 8.08
N ARG A 114 7.98 5.30 8.53
CA ARG A 114 7.84 5.61 9.95
C ARG A 114 6.49 5.20 10.55
N CYS A 115 5.39 5.55 9.89
CA CYS A 115 4.04 5.33 10.43
C CYS A 115 3.22 4.30 9.66
N HIS A 116 3.78 3.75 8.57
CA HIS A 116 3.13 2.79 7.67
C HIS A 116 1.80 3.29 7.08
N ALA A 117 1.62 4.61 6.95
CA ALA A 117 0.49 5.16 6.24
C ALA A 117 0.57 4.83 4.74
N HIS A 118 -0.54 4.40 4.15
CA HIS A 118 -0.66 4.01 2.75
C HIS A 118 -1.35 5.12 1.96
N PHE A 119 -0.73 5.55 0.88
CA PHE A 119 -1.22 6.60 -0.01
C PHE A 119 -1.66 5.99 -1.32
N ARG A 120 -2.98 5.85 -1.50
CA ARG A 120 -3.60 5.26 -2.69
C ARG A 120 -4.14 6.34 -3.63
N GLY A 121 -4.02 6.14 -4.94
CA GLY A 121 -4.55 7.07 -5.94
C GLY A 121 -3.73 8.34 -6.16
N PHE A 122 -2.59 8.49 -5.48
CA PHE A 122 -1.64 9.57 -5.72
C PHE A 122 -0.72 9.27 -6.89
N ALA A 123 -0.26 10.30 -7.58
CA ALA A 123 0.74 10.15 -8.63
C ALA A 123 2.09 9.75 -8.04
N ARG A 124 2.85 8.92 -8.78
CA ARG A 124 4.18 8.51 -8.38
C ARG A 124 5.11 9.73 -8.28
N ASN A 125 5.77 9.88 -7.15
CA ASN A 125 6.87 10.81 -6.99
C ASN A 125 8.17 10.11 -7.42
N PRO A 126 8.93 10.65 -8.41
CA PRO A 126 10.17 10.01 -8.88
C PRO A 126 11.28 9.96 -7.82
N GLU A 127 11.19 10.75 -6.77
CA GLU A 127 12.13 10.74 -5.65
C GLU A 127 11.94 9.54 -4.71
N HIS A 128 10.75 8.91 -4.74
CA HIS A 128 10.45 7.75 -3.91
C HIS A 128 10.95 6.48 -4.60
N GLN A 129 11.87 5.80 -3.94
CA GLN A 129 12.44 4.54 -4.40
C GLN A 129 11.55 3.34 -4.02
N ALA A 130 11.88 2.16 -4.56
CA ALA A 130 11.30 0.92 -4.12
C ALA A 130 11.67 0.63 -2.64
N PHE A 131 10.95 -0.28 -1.99
CA PHE A 131 11.24 -0.68 -0.61
C PHE A 131 12.69 -1.10 -0.43
N ASP A 132 13.36 -0.52 0.58
CA ASP A 132 14.71 -0.84 0.99
C ASP A 132 14.70 -1.39 2.42
N LEU A 133 15.20 -2.62 2.59
CA LEU A 133 15.22 -3.32 3.86
C LEU A 133 16.10 -2.61 4.91
N HIS A 134 17.24 -2.07 4.49
CA HIS A 134 18.14 -1.35 5.42
C HIS A 134 17.48 -0.10 6.01
N LEU A 135 16.74 0.64 5.18
CA LEU A 135 15.98 1.78 5.66
C LEU A 135 14.85 1.33 6.60
N ALA A 136 14.15 0.24 6.27
CA ALA A 136 13.09 -0.29 7.11
C ALA A 136 13.60 -0.69 8.51
N GLU A 137 14.72 -1.40 8.58
CA GLU A 137 15.35 -1.82 9.84
C GLU A 137 15.73 -0.62 10.73
N GLN A 138 16.22 0.49 10.16
CA GLN A 138 16.53 1.70 10.93
C GLN A 138 15.30 2.30 11.63
N TYR A 139 14.12 2.19 11.00
CA TYR A 139 12.89 2.69 11.58
C TYR A 139 12.23 1.71 12.56
N ASP A 140 12.44 0.40 12.40
CA ASP A 140 11.92 -0.62 13.31
C ASP A 140 12.71 -0.67 14.63
N VAL A 141 14.04 -0.54 14.60
CA VAL A 141 14.89 -0.44 15.80
C VAL A 141 14.51 0.75 16.67
N GLY A 142 14.01 1.84 16.09
CA GLY A 142 13.54 3.03 16.82
C GLY A 142 12.21 2.84 17.56
N LYS A 143 11.49 1.73 17.34
CA LYS A 143 10.21 1.45 18.02
C LYS A 143 10.33 0.62 19.29
N GLU A 144 11.46 -0.02 19.51
CA GLU A 144 11.74 -0.85 20.70
C GLU A 144 12.34 -0.06 21.88
N GLY A 145 12.41 1.24 21.77
CA GLY A 145 12.92 2.14 22.79
C GLY A 145 11.84 2.93 23.51
#